data_a64a89c0880807a260d66b8d0008d61a
#
_entry.id   a64a89c0880807a260d66b8d0008d61a
#
_cell.length_a   1.000
_cell.length_b   1.000
_cell.length_c   1.000
_cell.angle_alpha   90.00
_cell.angle_beta   90.00
_cell.angle_gamma   90.00
#
_symmetry.space_group_name_H-M   'P 1'
#
loop_
_entity.id
_entity.type
_entity.pdbx_description
1 polymer ?
#
loop_
_entity_poly.entity_id
_entity_poly.type
_entity_poly.pdbx_seq_one_letter_code
_entity_poly.pdbx_strand_id
1 'polypeptide(L)'
;MKETAKEAFERCLQNVSLEEKPDAAWVAQQYAVEQAGALAIKEAAPFSEERERITRQCYEMVDRLIQARNRQKGQSVAAYGAGESFVDLLDQLIRYLHTKKPEINFFEAGVGTGYILRAVHQLGGVHVSGCDVCLDRQLLGELSSCCIEKTLYAALGELKDGSVDLFYWNDVMEHLPEDEMEETLRQIAKKLSPEGLLVTVTPSRGMGPHDITKLAAPKEREAKGLHLREYCYYEVVEQNQRAGLQPRIYAVRNGDTCCLDFEQGEARSLAHAAAEKRCFRLCKNIPVIGGKSIRKRMMCRFGWKAIVICGK
;
A
#
# COMPACT_ATOMS: atom_id res chain seq x y z
N MET A 1 0.46 18.32 32.36
CA MET A 1 1.09 18.17 31.02
C MET A 1 0.03 17.61 30.09
N LYS A 2 0.06 17.97 28.82
CA LYS A 2 -0.85 17.40 27.80
C LYS A 2 -0.31 16.03 27.43
N GLU A 3 -1.17 15.03 27.39
CA GLU A 3 -0.81 13.67 26.97
C GLU A 3 -0.21 13.67 25.54
N THR A 4 0.88 12.93 25.31
CA THR A 4 1.49 12.76 23.99
C THR A 4 0.68 11.75 23.17
N ALA A 5 0.84 11.76 21.83
CA ALA A 5 0.16 10.77 20.98
C ALA A 5 0.61 9.34 21.30
N LYS A 6 1.87 9.13 21.67
CA LYS A 6 2.39 7.86 22.12
C LYS A 6 1.70 7.34 23.39
N GLU A 7 1.60 8.18 24.43
CA GLU A 7 0.91 7.83 25.69
C GLU A 7 -0.57 7.49 25.43
N ALA A 8 -1.22 8.27 24.56
CA ALA A 8 -2.60 8.00 24.15
C ALA A 8 -2.73 6.68 23.41
N PHE A 9 -1.78 6.33 22.54
CA PHE A 9 -1.74 5.05 21.84
C PHE A 9 -1.51 3.88 22.81
N GLU A 10 -0.52 3.97 23.69
CA GLU A 10 -0.22 2.94 24.70
C GLU A 10 -1.44 2.69 25.62
N ARG A 11 -2.10 3.74 26.06
CA ARG A 11 -3.36 3.64 26.83
C ARG A 11 -4.49 3.01 25.99
N CYS A 12 -4.58 3.34 24.71
CA CYS A 12 -5.56 2.73 23.81
C CYS A 12 -5.35 1.22 23.72
N LEU A 13 -4.09 0.75 23.54
CA LEU A 13 -3.75 -0.67 23.49
C LEU A 13 -4.12 -1.42 24.77
N GLN A 14 -3.92 -0.82 25.96
CA GLN A 14 -4.29 -1.43 27.25
C GLN A 14 -5.79 -1.65 27.41
N ASN A 15 -6.61 -0.84 26.73
CA ASN A 15 -8.08 -0.92 26.78
C ASN A 15 -8.71 -1.79 25.68
N VAL A 16 -7.89 -2.47 24.86
CA VAL A 16 -8.40 -3.38 23.82
C VAL A 16 -8.93 -4.65 24.46
N SER A 17 -10.19 -5.00 24.13
CA SER A 17 -10.78 -6.31 24.44
C SER A 17 -10.92 -7.14 23.16
N LEU A 18 -10.56 -8.41 23.25
CA LEU A 18 -10.74 -9.41 22.19
C LEU A 18 -11.95 -10.31 22.44
N GLU A 19 -12.75 -10.02 23.46
CA GLU A 19 -14.00 -10.73 23.75
C GLU A 19 -15.06 -10.45 22.68
N GLU A 20 -16.00 -11.37 22.54
CA GLU A 20 -17.13 -11.24 21.60
C GLU A 20 -17.94 -9.97 21.86
N LYS A 21 -18.28 -9.28 20.79
CA LYS A 21 -19.04 -8.03 20.86
C LYS A 21 -19.79 -7.76 19.53
N PRO A 22 -20.77 -6.83 19.54
CA PRO A 22 -21.44 -6.39 18.31
C PRO A 22 -20.44 -5.88 17.27
N ASP A 23 -20.72 -6.09 15.97
CA ASP A 23 -19.83 -5.73 14.87
C ASP A 23 -19.44 -4.24 14.87
N ALA A 24 -20.39 -3.37 15.22
CA ALA A 24 -20.14 -1.94 15.36
C ALA A 24 -19.10 -1.62 16.46
N ALA A 25 -19.06 -2.40 17.55
CA ALA A 25 -18.07 -2.24 18.61
C ALA A 25 -16.67 -2.71 18.16
N TRP A 26 -16.59 -3.77 17.35
CA TRP A 26 -15.32 -4.17 16.70
C TRP A 26 -14.78 -3.06 15.81
N VAL A 27 -15.64 -2.50 14.94
CA VAL A 27 -15.26 -1.39 14.04
C VAL A 27 -14.81 -0.17 14.84
N ALA A 28 -15.54 0.21 15.88
CA ALA A 28 -15.19 1.37 16.71
C ALA A 28 -13.84 1.18 17.43
N GLN A 29 -13.60 -0.02 17.97
CA GLN A 29 -12.35 -0.32 18.67
C GLN A 29 -11.16 -0.36 17.71
N GLN A 30 -11.30 -1.02 16.54
CA GLN A 30 -10.26 -1.01 15.51
C GLN A 30 -9.95 0.43 15.06
N TYR A 31 -10.97 1.24 14.80
CA TYR A 31 -10.80 2.64 14.41
C TYR A 31 -10.06 3.45 15.47
N ALA A 32 -10.38 3.25 16.76
CA ALA A 32 -9.68 3.93 17.84
C ALA A 32 -8.20 3.56 17.90
N VAL A 33 -7.86 2.29 17.75
CA VAL A 33 -6.46 1.80 17.71
C VAL A 33 -5.73 2.38 16.51
N GLU A 34 -6.32 2.32 15.32
CA GLU A 34 -5.71 2.83 14.10
C GLU A 34 -5.49 4.35 14.16
N GLN A 35 -6.47 5.13 14.67
CA GLN A 35 -6.30 6.58 14.82
C GLN A 35 -5.20 6.94 15.81
N ALA A 36 -5.19 6.30 16.97
CA ALA A 36 -4.18 6.57 17.99
C ALA A 36 -2.78 6.17 17.47
N GLY A 37 -2.67 5.01 16.83
CA GLY A 37 -1.44 4.55 16.19
C GLY A 37 -0.96 5.50 15.09
N ALA A 38 -1.85 5.91 14.20
CA ALA A 38 -1.52 6.87 13.12
C ALA A 38 -0.97 8.21 13.64
N LEU A 39 -1.55 8.72 14.73
CA LEU A 39 -1.06 9.95 15.37
C LEU A 39 0.32 9.73 15.99
N ALA A 40 0.52 8.63 16.73
CA ALA A 40 1.80 8.32 17.36
C ALA A 40 2.91 8.08 16.32
N ILE A 41 2.60 7.39 15.20
CA ILE A 41 3.53 7.20 14.07
C ILE A 41 3.94 8.56 13.47
N LYS A 42 2.99 9.47 13.26
CA LYS A 42 3.28 10.80 12.68
C LYS A 42 4.07 11.71 13.61
N GLU A 43 3.91 11.59 14.93
CA GLU A 43 4.64 12.41 15.90
C GLU A 43 6.05 11.87 16.20
N ALA A 44 6.28 10.55 16.06
CA ALA A 44 7.61 9.97 16.25
C ALA A 44 8.58 10.46 15.16
N ALA A 45 9.87 10.56 15.51
CA ALA A 45 10.90 11.03 14.57
C ALA A 45 11.00 10.12 13.33
N PRO A 46 11.20 10.68 12.12
CA PRO A 46 11.37 9.89 10.90
C PRO A 46 12.49 8.84 11.04
N PHE A 47 12.23 7.64 10.51
CA PHE A 47 13.17 6.50 10.48
C PHE A 47 13.71 6.08 11.86
N SER A 48 13.05 6.48 12.96
CA SER A 48 13.47 6.13 14.31
C SER A 48 13.00 4.73 14.69
N GLU A 49 13.79 4.07 15.58
CA GLU A 49 13.39 2.79 16.19
C GLU A 49 12.05 2.91 16.94
N GLU A 50 11.77 4.08 17.50
CA GLU A 50 10.51 4.34 18.18
C GLU A 50 9.33 4.28 17.20
N ARG A 51 9.44 4.96 16.04
CA ARG A 51 8.40 4.93 14.99
C ARG A 51 8.19 3.52 14.49
N GLU A 52 9.27 2.78 14.23
CA GLU A 52 9.22 1.37 13.81
C GLU A 52 8.50 0.51 14.85
N ARG A 53 8.83 0.67 16.14
CA ARG A 53 8.17 -0.05 17.24
C ARG A 53 6.67 0.25 17.32
N ILE A 54 6.29 1.53 17.25
CA ILE A 54 4.88 1.96 17.28
C ILE A 54 4.14 1.37 16.08
N THR A 55 4.73 1.44 14.88
CA THR A 55 4.16 0.86 13.66
C THR A 55 3.88 -0.62 13.86
N ARG A 56 4.88 -1.40 14.26
CA ARG A 56 4.73 -2.84 14.50
C ARG A 56 3.63 -3.15 15.53
N GLN A 57 3.64 -2.50 16.68
CA GLN A 57 2.62 -2.70 17.71
C GLN A 57 1.20 -2.40 17.22
N CYS A 58 1.06 -1.36 16.39
CA CYS A 58 -0.24 -1.01 15.83
C CYS A 58 -0.74 -2.10 14.86
N TYR A 59 0.12 -2.57 13.94
CA TYR A 59 -0.24 -3.64 13.01
C TYR A 59 -0.56 -4.95 13.71
N GLU A 60 0.26 -5.37 14.67
CA GLU A 60 0.01 -6.58 15.47
C GLU A 60 -1.35 -6.51 16.20
N MET A 61 -1.70 -5.34 16.76
CA MET A 61 -2.98 -5.18 17.44
C MET A 61 -4.16 -5.17 16.47
N VAL A 62 -4.05 -4.48 15.34
CA VAL A 62 -5.09 -4.44 14.30
C VAL A 62 -5.32 -5.84 13.72
N ASP A 63 -4.25 -6.59 13.44
CA ASP A 63 -4.36 -7.98 12.96
C ASP A 63 -5.11 -8.86 13.99
N ARG A 64 -4.74 -8.77 15.28
CA ARG A 64 -5.44 -9.49 16.35
C ARG A 64 -6.94 -9.13 16.43
N LEU A 65 -7.29 -7.86 16.26
CA LEU A 65 -8.69 -7.40 16.25
C LEU A 65 -9.45 -7.98 15.05
N ILE A 66 -8.85 -7.94 13.88
CA ILE A 66 -9.43 -8.49 12.64
C ILE A 66 -9.62 -10.00 12.76
N GLN A 67 -8.61 -10.72 13.25
CA GLN A 67 -8.70 -12.16 13.46
C GLN A 67 -9.78 -12.54 14.49
N ALA A 68 -9.89 -11.82 15.60
CA ALA A 68 -10.92 -12.07 16.61
C ALA A 68 -12.33 -11.82 16.05
N ARG A 69 -12.51 -10.71 15.32
CA ARG A 69 -13.77 -10.40 14.62
C ARG A 69 -14.15 -11.46 13.59
N ASN A 70 -13.18 -11.93 12.80
CA ASN A 70 -13.40 -12.96 11.78
C ASN A 70 -13.75 -14.31 12.41
N ARG A 71 -13.06 -14.71 13.49
CA ARG A 71 -13.41 -15.93 14.26
C ARG A 71 -14.85 -15.88 14.79
N GLN A 72 -15.27 -14.74 15.35
CA GLN A 72 -16.65 -14.57 15.82
C GLN A 72 -17.67 -14.73 14.67
N LYS A 73 -17.31 -14.35 13.43
CA LYS A 73 -18.16 -14.49 12.24
C LYS A 73 -18.05 -15.85 11.55
N GLY A 74 -17.22 -16.76 12.05
CA GLY A 74 -16.94 -18.04 11.39
C GLY A 74 -16.23 -17.90 10.04
N GLN A 75 -15.53 -16.77 9.79
CA GLN A 75 -14.79 -16.50 8.58
C GLN A 75 -13.33 -16.94 8.72
N SER A 76 -12.77 -17.58 7.69
CA SER A 76 -11.35 -17.94 7.69
C SER A 76 -10.46 -16.71 7.52
N VAL A 77 -9.29 -16.72 8.17
CA VAL A 77 -8.27 -15.68 8.04
C VAL A 77 -7.74 -15.55 6.59
N ALA A 78 -7.75 -16.66 5.84
CA ALA A 78 -7.30 -16.70 4.44
C ALA A 78 -8.14 -15.82 3.47
N ALA A 79 -9.36 -15.40 3.89
CA ALA A 79 -10.17 -14.46 3.11
C ALA A 79 -9.68 -13.00 3.21
N TYR A 80 -8.78 -12.71 4.16
CA TYR A 80 -8.22 -11.38 4.32
C TYR A 80 -6.99 -11.25 3.42
N GLY A 81 -7.09 -10.43 2.40
CA GLY A 81 -6.00 -10.21 1.43
C GLY A 81 -6.19 -10.88 0.06
N ALA A 82 -7.30 -11.61 -0.14
CA ALA A 82 -7.75 -11.98 -1.49
C ALA A 82 -8.32 -10.77 -2.25
N GLY A 83 -7.79 -9.56 -1.94
CA GLY A 83 -8.06 -8.36 -2.71
C GLY A 83 -7.67 -8.54 -4.17
N GLU A 84 -8.02 -7.58 -4.98
CA GLU A 84 -7.80 -7.58 -6.41
C GLU A 84 -6.44 -8.15 -6.81
N SER A 85 -6.44 -9.27 -7.51
CA SER A 85 -5.21 -9.89 -8.00
C SER A 85 -4.61 -9.06 -9.14
N PHE A 86 -3.35 -8.71 -9.01
CA PHE A 86 -2.55 -8.09 -10.07
C PHE A 86 -1.55 -9.06 -10.70
N VAL A 87 -1.82 -10.37 -10.59
CA VAL A 87 -0.93 -11.41 -11.15
C VAL A 87 -0.81 -11.28 -12.65
N ASP A 88 -1.90 -10.96 -13.36
CA ASP A 88 -1.89 -10.73 -14.81
C ASP A 88 -1.02 -9.52 -15.20
N LEU A 89 -1.04 -8.46 -14.41
CA LEU A 89 -0.16 -7.30 -14.58
C LEU A 89 1.31 -7.70 -14.42
N LEU A 90 1.62 -8.43 -13.35
CA LEU A 90 2.98 -8.86 -13.04
C LEU A 90 3.50 -9.87 -14.07
N ASP A 91 2.66 -10.81 -14.54
CA ASP A 91 3.04 -11.74 -15.61
C ASP A 91 3.43 -11.00 -16.90
N GLN A 92 2.63 -10.00 -17.33
CA GLN A 92 2.96 -9.19 -18.50
C GLN A 92 4.29 -8.44 -18.33
N LEU A 93 4.54 -7.86 -17.15
CA LEU A 93 5.79 -7.13 -16.86
C LEU A 93 7.00 -8.07 -16.79
N ILE A 94 6.84 -9.25 -16.20
CA ILE A 94 7.90 -10.27 -16.12
C ILE A 94 8.24 -10.75 -17.52
N ARG A 95 7.25 -11.06 -18.38
CA ARG A 95 7.48 -11.40 -19.79
C ARG A 95 8.22 -10.28 -20.54
N TYR A 96 7.84 -9.02 -20.31
CA TYR A 96 8.57 -7.88 -20.89
C TYR A 96 10.02 -7.84 -20.40
N LEU A 97 10.30 -8.03 -19.13
CA LEU A 97 11.65 -8.05 -18.58
C LEU A 97 12.45 -9.25 -19.10
N HIS A 98 11.82 -10.42 -19.30
CA HIS A 98 12.46 -11.59 -19.91
C HIS A 98 12.91 -11.38 -21.38
N THR A 99 12.38 -10.37 -22.09
CA THR A 99 12.95 -9.98 -23.40
C THR A 99 14.34 -9.37 -23.27
N LYS A 100 14.74 -8.94 -22.07
CA LYS A 100 15.99 -8.24 -21.79
C LYS A 100 17.00 -9.09 -21.02
N LYS A 101 16.54 -10.02 -20.18
CA LYS A 101 17.39 -10.88 -19.35
C LYS A 101 16.67 -12.18 -18.95
N PRO A 102 17.41 -13.29 -18.78
CA PRO A 102 16.80 -14.61 -18.52
C PRO A 102 16.24 -14.77 -17.09
N GLU A 103 16.83 -14.10 -16.10
CA GLU A 103 16.47 -14.22 -14.69
C GLU A 103 16.02 -12.88 -14.16
N ILE A 104 14.90 -12.83 -13.46
CA ILE A 104 14.30 -11.63 -12.89
C ILE A 104 14.33 -11.70 -11.36
N ASN A 105 14.88 -10.68 -10.73
CA ASN A 105 14.81 -10.50 -9.29
C ASN A 105 13.57 -9.67 -8.93
N PHE A 106 12.58 -10.32 -8.33
CA PHE A 106 11.33 -9.73 -7.86
C PHE A 106 11.40 -9.44 -6.37
N PHE A 107 10.95 -8.26 -5.98
CA PHE A 107 10.80 -7.88 -4.58
C PHE A 107 9.40 -7.35 -4.30
N GLU A 108 8.70 -7.96 -3.32
CA GLU A 108 7.39 -7.52 -2.85
C GLU A 108 7.51 -6.82 -1.49
N ALA A 109 7.07 -5.58 -1.40
CA ALA A 109 6.87 -4.92 -0.12
C ALA A 109 5.41 -5.05 0.31
N GLY A 110 5.18 -5.45 1.57
CA GLY A 110 3.85 -5.78 2.08
C GLY A 110 3.39 -7.15 1.58
N VAL A 111 4.16 -8.20 1.90
CA VAL A 111 3.91 -9.57 1.44
C VAL A 111 2.55 -10.13 1.91
N GLY A 112 2.08 -9.70 3.09
CA GLY A 112 0.82 -10.13 3.66
C GLY A 112 0.69 -11.65 3.73
N THR A 113 -0.34 -12.20 3.04
CA THR A 113 -0.56 -13.67 2.97
C THR A 113 0.38 -14.41 2.02
N GLY A 114 1.26 -13.71 1.30
CA GLY A 114 2.17 -14.28 0.30
C GLY A 114 1.48 -14.74 -1.00
N TYR A 115 0.27 -14.28 -1.26
CA TYR A 115 -0.47 -14.67 -2.47
C TYR A 115 0.25 -14.28 -3.76
N ILE A 116 0.67 -13.03 -3.86
CA ILE A 116 1.41 -12.51 -5.03
C ILE A 116 2.79 -13.16 -5.12
N LEU A 117 3.51 -13.24 -4.01
CA LEU A 117 4.84 -13.85 -3.98
C LEU A 117 4.81 -15.30 -4.51
N ARG A 118 3.81 -16.11 -4.08
CA ARG A 118 3.62 -17.48 -4.59
C ARG A 118 3.28 -17.52 -6.07
N ALA A 119 2.36 -16.66 -6.50
CA ALA A 119 1.95 -16.63 -7.90
C ALA A 119 3.12 -16.27 -8.83
N VAL A 120 3.91 -15.27 -8.44
CA VAL A 120 5.10 -14.82 -9.19
C VAL A 120 6.19 -15.91 -9.19
N HIS A 121 6.41 -16.58 -8.05
CA HIS A 121 7.37 -17.67 -7.95
C HIS A 121 7.07 -18.81 -8.95
N GLN A 122 5.79 -19.03 -9.28
CA GLN A 122 5.36 -20.08 -10.23
C GLN A 122 5.59 -19.71 -11.70
N LEU A 123 5.91 -18.46 -12.04
CA LEU A 123 6.09 -18.03 -13.43
C LEU A 123 7.40 -18.54 -14.06
N GLY A 124 8.36 -19.05 -13.26
CA GLY A 124 9.66 -19.52 -13.73
C GLY A 124 10.63 -18.39 -14.09
N GLY A 125 11.94 -18.63 -13.92
CA GLY A 125 12.98 -17.62 -14.16
C GLY A 125 12.86 -16.37 -13.27
N VAL A 126 12.20 -16.48 -12.11
CA VAL A 126 12.00 -15.37 -11.18
C VAL A 126 12.48 -15.76 -9.79
N HIS A 127 13.43 -15.01 -9.27
CA HIS A 127 13.87 -15.06 -7.89
C HIS A 127 13.01 -14.12 -7.06
N VAL A 128 12.18 -14.67 -6.19
CA VAL A 128 11.26 -13.89 -5.36
C VAL A 128 11.87 -13.58 -4.00
N SER A 129 11.62 -12.37 -3.52
CA SER A 129 11.91 -11.94 -2.15
C SER A 129 10.90 -10.87 -1.73
N GLY A 130 10.81 -10.57 -0.43
CA GLY A 130 9.89 -9.53 0.03
C GLY A 130 10.10 -9.13 1.48
N CYS A 131 9.29 -8.18 1.94
CA CYS A 131 9.26 -7.78 3.34
C CYS A 131 7.82 -7.48 3.81
N ASP A 132 7.62 -7.64 5.10
CA ASP A 132 6.42 -7.19 5.80
C ASP A 132 6.77 -6.81 7.24
N VAL A 133 5.97 -5.95 7.86
CA VAL A 133 6.12 -5.60 9.29
C VAL A 133 5.70 -6.74 10.22
N CYS A 134 4.80 -7.62 9.74
CA CYS A 134 4.30 -8.81 10.45
C CYS A 134 4.19 -9.96 9.44
N LEU A 135 5.07 -10.96 9.53
CA LEU A 135 5.04 -12.13 8.65
C LEU A 135 4.23 -13.28 9.25
N ASP A 136 3.23 -13.75 8.54
CA ASP A 136 2.63 -15.06 8.84
C ASP A 136 3.46 -16.16 8.18
N ARG A 137 4.47 -16.65 8.92
CA ARG A 137 5.40 -17.68 8.44
C ARG A 137 4.71 -19.00 8.12
N GLN A 138 3.57 -19.29 8.77
CA GLN A 138 2.81 -20.50 8.50
C GLN A 138 2.11 -20.42 7.13
N LEU A 139 1.52 -19.27 6.81
CA LEU A 139 0.90 -19.05 5.51
C LEU A 139 1.94 -18.97 4.39
N LEU A 140 3.11 -18.39 4.64
CA LEU A 140 4.18 -18.27 3.65
C LEU A 140 4.83 -19.62 3.34
N GLY A 141 4.92 -20.53 4.32
CA GLY A 141 5.58 -21.83 4.14
C GLY A 141 7.06 -21.65 3.78
N GLU A 142 7.52 -22.34 2.73
CA GLU A 142 8.92 -22.29 2.27
C GLU A 142 9.37 -20.88 1.85
N LEU A 143 8.46 -20.06 1.32
CA LEU A 143 8.76 -18.69 0.91
C LEU A 143 9.08 -17.76 2.10
N SER A 144 8.80 -18.18 3.33
CA SER A 144 9.16 -17.40 4.52
C SER A 144 10.66 -17.14 4.63
N SER A 145 11.50 -18.02 4.08
CA SER A 145 12.96 -17.86 4.03
C SER A 145 13.42 -16.76 3.09
N CYS A 146 12.60 -16.35 2.14
CA CYS A 146 12.86 -15.28 1.18
C CYS A 146 12.31 -13.93 1.66
N CYS A 147 11.71 -13.86 2.86
CA CYS A 147 11.03 -12.68 3.37
C CYS A 147 11.73 -12.11 4.63
N ILE A 148 11.79 -10.77 4.68
CA ILE A 148 12.37 -9.99 5.78
C ILE A 148 11.24 -9.43 6.63
N GLU A 149 11.22 -9.72 7.94
CA GLU A 149 10.23 -9.18 8.87
C GLU A 149 10.75 -7.86 9.46
N LYS A 150 10.54 -6.78 8.71
CA LYS A 150 10.96 -5.41 9.05
C LYS A 150 10.05 -4.40 8.37
N THR A 151 10.12 -3.15 8.81
CA THR A 151 9.57 -2.03 8.04
C THR A 151 10.24 -1.96 6.68
N LEU A 152 9.55 -1.39 5.70
CA LEU A 152 10.07 -1.29 4.33
C LEU A 152 11.44 -0.60 4.29
N TYR A 153 11.59 0.53 4.99
CA TYR A 153 12.85 1.27 4.98
C TYR A 153 14.02 0.45 5.53
N ALA A 154 13.80 -0.25 6.64
CA ALA A 154 14.81 -1.14 7.23
C ALA A 154 15.14 -2.33 6.31
N ALA A 155 14.14 -2.92 5.65
CA ALA A 155 14.35 -4.02 4.70
C ALA A 155 15.13 -3.56 3.45
N LEU A 156 14.90 -2.33 2.95
CA LEU A 156 15.67 -1.75 1.84
C LEU A 156 17.17 -1.66 2.17
N GLY A 157 17.52 -1.44 3.45
CA GLY A 157 18.91 -1.44 3.90
C GLY A 157 19.65 -2.79 3.70
N GLU A 158 18.92 -3.90 3.64
CA GLU A 158 19.48 -5.24 3.44
C GLU A 158 19.65 -5.61 1.96
N LEU A 159 18.96 -4.90 1.05
CA LEU A 159 19.06 -5.16 -0.38
C LEU A 159 20.33 -4.53 -0.97
N LYS A 160 20.95 -5.23 -1.90
CA LYS A 160 22.06 -4.69 -2.69
C LYS A 160 21.55 -3.65 -3.71
N ASP A 161 22.30 -2.57 -3.90
CA ASP A 161 21.97 -1.56 -4.92
C ASP A 161 22.01 -2.18 -6.33
N GLY A 162 21.01 -1.84 -7.15
CA GLY A 162 20.90 -2.33 -8.52
C GLY A 162 20.53 -3.81 -8.65
N SER A 163 20.01 -4.45 -7.60
CA SER A 163 19.71 -5.89 -7.59
C SER A 163 18.27 -6.26 -7.90
N VAL A 164 17.34 -5.32 -7.90
CA VAL A 164 15.90 -5.59 -8.07
C VAL A 164 15.46 -5.19 -9.48
N ASP A 165 14.83 -6.12 -10.20
CA ASP A 165 14.34 -5.88 -11.56
C ASP A 165 12.87 -5.50 -11.59
N LEU A 166 12.09 -6.04 -10.64
CA LEU A 166 10.69 -5.70 -10.48
C LEU A 166 10.39 -5.52 -9.00
N PHE A 167 10.23 -4.28 -8.60
CA PHE A 167 9.77 -3.92 -7.26
C PHE A 167 8.26 -3.70 -7.28
N TYR A 168 7.54 -4.43 -6.46
CA TYR A 168 6.09 -4.37 -6.37
C TYR A 168 5.65 -4.03 -4.95
N TRP A 169 4.74 -3.09 -4.83
CA TRP A 169 3.98 -2.82 -3.62
C TRP A 169 2.52 -2.50 -3.92
N ASN A 170 1.63 -3.13 -3.19
CA ASN A 170 0.20 -2.91 -3.29
C ASN A 170 -0.38 -2.69 -1.90
N ASP A 171 -1.12 -1.60 -1.74
CA ASP A 171 -1.69 -1.19 -0.46
C ASP A 171 -0.60 -1.05 0.64
N VAL A 172 0.52 -0.40 0.30
CA VAL A 172 1.66 -0.13 1.21
C VAL A 172 1.97 1.37 1.26
N MET A 173 1.98 2.05 0.11
CA MET A 173 2.37 3.46 0.01
C MET A 173 1.56 4.37 0.94
N GLU A 174 0.26 4.12 1.06
CA GLU A 174 -0.68 4.87 1.91
C GLU A 174 -0.43 4.72 3.41
N HIS A 175 0.29 3.67 3.80
CA HIS A 175 0.66 3.38 5.18
C HIS A 175 1.99 4.02 5.60
N LEU A 176 2.76 4.57 4.66
CA LEU A 176 4.01 5.22 4.97
C LEU A 176 3.80 6.68 5.41
N PRO A 177 4.56 7.15 6.42
CA PRO A 177 4.57 8.55 6.78
C PRO A 177 5.01 9.44 5.62
N GLU A 178 4.34 10.59 5.48
CA GLU A 178 4.61 11.51 4.36
C GLU A 178 6.04 12.07 4.40
N ASP A 179 6.58 12.26 5.60
CA ASP A 179 7.94 12.75 5.84
C ASP A 179 9.04 11.71 5.53
N GLU A 180 8.68 10.42 5.35
CA GLU A 180 9.59 9.35 4.95
C GLU A 180 9.47 8.96 3.47
N MET A 181 8.39 9.38 2.80
CA MET A 181 8.05 8.91 1.46
C MET A 181 9.14 9.18 0.42
N GLU A 182 9.64 10.40 0.37
CA GLU A 182 10.62 10.80 -0.65
C GLU A 182 11.94 10.02 -0.51
N GLU A 183 12.43 9.85 0.72
CA GLU A 183 13.65 9.09 0.96
C GLU A 183 13.44 7.60 0.72
N THR A 184 12.29 7.04 1.12
CA THR A 184 11.95 5.64 0.83
C THR A 184 11.94 5.36 -0.67
N LEU A 185 11.33 6.24 -1.47
CA LEU A 185 11.34 6.12 -2.94
C LEU A 185 12.74 6.27 -3.54
N ARG A 186 13.61 7.14 -2.98
CA ARG A 186 15.01 7.22 -3.40
C ARG A 186 15.78 5.95 -3.10
N GLN A 187 15.53 5.33 -1.95
CA GLN A 187 16.13 4.03 -1.63
C GLN A 187 15.63 2.94 -2.57
N ILE A 188 14.32 2.87 -2.85
CA ILE A 188 13.79 1.94 -3.85
C ILE A 188 14.48 2.17 -5.21
N ALA A 189 14.60 3.43 -5.66
CA ALA A 189 15.29 3.75 -6.90
C ALA A 189 16.73 3.25 -6.94
N LYS A 190 17.47 3.32 -5.82
CA LYS A 190 18.84 2.76 -5.74
C LYS A 190 18.84 1.24 -5.89
N LYS A 191 17.83 0.54 -5.31
CA LYS A 191 17.75 -0.92 -5.37
C LYS A 191 17.35 -1.45 -6.74
N LEU A 192 16.62 -0.65 -7.53
CA LEU A 192 16.29 -1.04 -8.91
C LEU A 192 17.55 -1.22 -9.76
N SER A 193 17.55 -2.27 -10.58
CA SER A 193 18.52 -2.45 -11.66
C SER A 193 18.36 -1.34 -12.73
N PRO A 194 19.28 -1.18 -13.67
CA PRO A 194 19.18 -0.14 -14.72
C PRO A 194 17.89 -0.19 -15.52
N GLU A 195 17.38 -1.37 -15.79
CA GLU A 195 16.10 -1.62 -16.50
C GLU A 195 14.95 -1.97 -15.54
N GLY A 196 15.20 -1.85 -14.24
CA GLY A 196 14.26 -2.23 -13.20
C GLY A 196 13.02 -1.32 -13.16
N LEU A 197 11.90 -1.91 -12.76
CA LEU A 197 10.61 -1.27 -12.67
C LEU A 197 10.10 -1.25 -11.24
N LEU A 198 9.52 -0.12 -10.84
CA LEU A 198 8.70 0.02 -9.64
C LEU A 198 7.24 0.02 -10.06
N VAL A 199 6.46 -0.92 -9.53
CA VAL A 199 5.01 -1.00 -9.68
C VAL A 199 4.35 -0.56 -8.39
N THR A 200 3.70 0.59 -8.41
CA THR A 200 2.92 1.11 -7.29
C THR A 200 1.44 0.90 -7.55
N VAL A 201 0.77 0.20 -6.63
CA VAL A 201 -0.69 0.06 -6.60
C VAL A 201 -1.17 0.58 -5.25
N THR A 202 -2.00 1.63 -5.24
CA THR A 202 -2.49 2.26 -4.00
C THR A 202 -3.92 2.74 -4.16
N PRO A 203 -4.75 2.77 -3.10
CA PRO A 203 -6.11 3.29 -3.17
C PRO A 203 -6.15 4.75 -3.61
N SER A 204 -7.08 5.07 -4.53
CA SER A 204 -7.21 6.43 -5.02
C SER A 204 -7.88 7.36 -4.01
N ARG A 205 -7.16 8.39 -3.53
CA ARG A 205 -7.67 9.44 -2.66
C ARG A 205 -8.93 10.12 -3.20
N GLY A 206 -9.05 10.20 -4.52
CA GLY A 206 -10.25 10.74 -5.18
C GLY A 206 -11.52 9.96 -4.85
N MET A 207 -11.38 8.67 -4.56
CA MET A 207 -12.45 7.73 -4.25
C MET A 207 -12.54 7.39 -2.76
N GLY A 208 -11.52 7.74 -1.94
CA GLY A 208 -11.40 7.40 -0.52
C GLY A 208 -12.47 7.99 0.41
N PRO A 209 -12.38 7.67 1.70
CA PRO A 209 -11.38 6.82 2.33
C PRO A 209 -11.58 5.32 2.04
N HIS A 210 -10.49 4.54 2.05
CA HIS A 210 -10.51 3.09 1.77
C HIS A 210 -10.14 2.24 2.98
N ASP A 211 -9.75 2.86 4.09
CA ASP A 211 -9.46 2.20 5.37
C ASP A 211 -10.72 2.04 6.25
N ILE A 212 -10.53 1.68 7.52
CA ILE A 212 -11.59 1.52 8.52
C ILE A 212 -12.44 2.79 8.70
N THR A 213 -11.93 3.98 8.34
CA THR A 213 -12.67 5.25 8.38
C THR A 213 -13.97 5.18 7.60
N LYS A 214 -13.98 4.45 6.47
CA LYS A 214 -15.18 4.26 5.64
C LYS A 214 -16.35 3.65 6.43
N LEU A 215 -16.05 2.77 7.37
CA LEU A 215 -17.06 2.08 8.20
C LEU A 215 -17.35 2.87 9.48
N ALA A 216 -16.32 3.34 10.17
CA ALA A 216 -16.44 3.99 11.47
C ALA A 216 -16.93 5.45 11.38
N ALA A 217 -16.51 6.18 10.34
CA ALA A 217 -16.79 7.59 10.16
C ALA A 217 -17.17 7.91 8.69
N PRO A 218 -18.33 7.44 8.18
CA PRO A 218 -18.69 7.51 6.76
C PRO A 218 -18.88 8.92 6.20
N LYS A 219 -18.87 9.95 7.05
CA LYS A 219 -18.89 11.37 6.64
C LYS A 219 -17.50 11.94 6.36
N GLU A 220 -16.45 11.27 6.85
CA GLU A 220 -15.08 11.65 6.57
C GLU A 220 -14.75 11.46 5.08
N ARG A 221 -13.89 12.32 4.56
CA ARG A 221 -13.48 12.32 3.15
C ARG A 221 -12.08 11.81 2.95
N GLU A 222 -11.28 11.87 3.99
CA GLU A 222 -9.90 11.43 4.03
C GLU A 222 -9.79 10.29 5.05
N ALA A 223 -8.86 9.39 4.81
CA ALA A 223 -8.54 8.33 5.74
C ALA A 223 -8.02 8.89 7.06
N LYS A 224 -8.41 8.27 8.17
CA LYS A 224 -8.05 8.65 9.54
C LYS A 224 -7.52 7.46 10.35
N GLY A 225 -7.50 6.28 9.76
CA GLY A 225 -6.91 5.08 10.32
C GLY A 225 -5.45 4.92 9.91
N LEU A 226 -5.04 3.68 9.63
CA LEU A 226 -3.67 3.36 9.23
C LEU A 226 -3.31 3.76 7.79
N HIS A 227 -4.28 4.15 6.96
CA HIS A 227 -3.93 4.92 5.77
C HIS A 227 -3.48 6.32 6.23
N LEU A 228 -2.20 6.48 6.49
CA LEU A 228 -1.63 7.76 6.93
C LEU A 228 -1.86 8.85 5.88
N ARG A 229 -1.81 8.47 4.59
CA ARG A 229 -2.20 9.32 3.47
C ARG A 229 -2.55 8.49 2.24
N GLU A 230 -3.76 8.62 1.72
CA GLU A 230 -4.10 8.10 0.38
C GLU A 230 -3.64 9.08 -0.72
N TYR A 231 -3.35 8.56 -1.91
CA TYR A 231 -2.80 9.31 -3.04
C TYR A 231 -3.70 9.25 -4.27
N CYS A 232 -3.77 10.34 -5.03
CA CYS A 232 -4.25 10.29 -6.40
C CYS A 232 -3.13 9.80 -7.33
N TYR A 233 -3.47 9.32 -8.51
CA TYR A 233 -2.50 8.88 -9.52
C TYR A 233 -1.42 9.95 -9.77
N TYR A 234 -1.83 11.21 -9.98
CA TYR A 234 -0.89 12.30 -10.22
C TYR A 234 0.07 12.55 -9.04
N GLU A 235 -0.39 12.36 -7.79
CA GLU A 235 0.47 12.52 -6.62
C GLU A 235 1.53 11.41 -6.57
N VAL A 236 1.15 10.16 -6.93
CA VAL A 236 2.10 9.04 -7.03
C VAL A 236 3.15 9.34 -8.10
N VAL A 237 2.75 9.81 -9.28
CA VAL A 237 3.69 10.20 -10.36
C VAL A 237 4.64 11.29 -9.87
N GLU A 238 4.14 12.34 -9.23
CA GLU A 238 4.96 13.46 -8.73
C GLU A 238 5.95 13.00 -7.64
N GLN A 239 5.56 12.09 -6.74
CA GLN A 239 6.45 11.54 -5.71
C GLN A 239 7.58 10.71 -6.34
N ASN A 240 7.25 9.84 -7.32
CA ASN A 240 8.24 9.06 -8.04
C ASN A 240 9.24 9.97 -8.79
N GLN A 241 8.76 11.02 -9.45
CA GLN A 241 9.63 11.95 -10.18
C GLN A 241 10.59 12.70 -9.25
N ARG A 242 10.17 13.09 -8.04
CA ARG A 242 11.05 13.70 -7.03
C ARG A 242 12.16 12.75 -6.59
N ALA A 243 11.89 11.45 -6.59
CA ALA A 243 12.88 10.41 -6.28
C ALA A 243 13.75 10.00 -7.47
N GLY A 244 13.60 10.64 -8.63
CA GLY A 244 14.37 10.35 -9.85
C GLY A 244 13.82 9.22 -10.70
N LEU A 245 12.60 8.74 -10.42
CA LEU A 245 11.91 7.72 -11.21
C LEU A 245 10.95 8.37 -12.22
N GLN A 246 10.89 7.84 -13.43
CA GLN A 246 9.99 8.34 -14.47
C GLN A 246 8.93 7.30 -14.82
N PRO A 247 7.68 7.69 -15.13
CA PRO A 247 6.71 6.77 -15.69
C PRO A 247 7.25 6.11 -16.96
N ARG A 248 7.12 4.78 -17.06
CA ARG A 248 7.63 4.02 -18.20
C ARG A 248 6.52 3.31 -18.96
N ILE A 249 5.57 2.76 -18.25
CA ILE A 249 4.52 1.93 -18.80
C ILE A 249 3.19 2.47 -18.26
N TYR A 250 2.23 2.68 -19.15
CA TYR A 250 0.89 3.08 -18.74
C TYR A 250 0.03 1.84 -18.54
N ALA A 251 -0.57 1.71 -17.36
CA ALA A 251 -1.44 0.62 -17.01
C ALA A 251 -2.88 1.10 -16.79
N VAL A 252 -3.83 0.41 -17.38
CA VAL A 252 -5.27 0.62 -17.15
C VAL A 252 -5.91 -0.70 -16.80
N ARG A 253 -6.65 -0.72 -15.70
CA ARG A 253 -7.47 -1.86 -15.33
C ARG A 253 -8.81 -1.81 -16.04
N ASN A 254 -9.17 -2.89 -16.71
CA ASN A 254 -10.46 -3.09 -17.36
C ASN A 254 -11.08 -4.40 -16.82
N GLY A 255 -12.01 -4.25 -15.87
CA GLY A 255 -12.53 -5.41 -15.13
C GLY A 255 -11.43 -6.09 -14.32
N ASP A 256 -11.22 -7.37 -14.56
CA ASP A 256 -10.21 -8.19 -13.84
C ASP A 256 -8.85 -8.23 -14.54
N THR A 257 -8.69 -7.59 -15.69
CA THR A 257 -7.44 -7.56 -16.46
C THR A 257 -6.80 -6.19 -16.49
N CYS A 258 -5.47 -6.16 -16.62
CA CYS A 258 -4.70 -4.94 -16.84
C CYS A 258 -4.22 -4.87 -18.30
N CYS A 259 -4.46 -3.73 -18.94
CA CYS A 259 -3.91 -3.43 -20.27
C CYS A 259 -2.68 -2.53 -20.10
N LEU A 260 -1.56 -2.94 -20.68
CA LEU A 260 -0.29 -2.21 -20.62
C LEU A 260 0.02 -1.55 -21.96
N ASP A 261 0.51 -0.32 -21.91
CA ASP A 261 1.05 0.40 -23.04
C ASP A 261 2.55 0.67 -22.81
N PHE A 262 3.36 -0.07 -23.54
CA PHE A 262 4.83 0.01 -23.47
C PHE A 262 5.41 1.08 -24.42
N GLU A 263 4.67 1.46 -25.47
CA GLU A 263 5.18 2.38 -26.51
C GLU A 263 4.96 3.84 -26.14
N GLN A 264 3.77 4.18 -25.67
CA GLN A 264 3.40 5.56 -25.29
C GLN A 264 3.23 5.71 -23.77
N GLY A 265 3.78 4.78 -22.98
CA GLY A 265 3.54 4.63 -21.55
C GLY A 265 3.80 5.91 -20.77
N GLU A 266 4.94 6.58 -20.98
CA GLU A 266 5.29 7.84 -20.32
C GLU A 266 4.32 8.95 -20.67
N ALA A 267 4.10 9.21 -21.96
CA ALA A 267 3.23 10.29 -22.43
C ALA A 267 1.78 10.11 -21.93
N ARG A 268 1.25 8.89 -21.96
CA ARG A 268 -0.10 8.58 -21.47
C ARG A 268 -0.19 8.70 -19.94
N SER A 269 0.83 8.27 -19.21
CA SER A 269 0.89 8.40 -17.74
C SER A 269 0.86 9.89 -17.34
N LEU A 270 1.66 10.72 -17.99
CA LEU A 270 1.71 12.15 -17.71
C LEU A 270 0.40 12.86 -18.12
N ALA A 271 -0.21 12.49 -19.24
CA ALA A 271 -1.49 13.02 -19.67
C ALA A 271 -2.62 12.65 -18.70
N HIS A 272 -2.65 11.39 -18.24
CA HIS A 272 -3.60 10.92 -17.22
C HIS A 272 -3.43 11.71 -15.91
N ALA A 273 -2.20 11.82 -15.40
CA ALA A 273 -1.88 12.56 -14.20
C ALA A 273 -2.34 14.03 -14.28
N ALA A 274 -2.08 14.70 -15.40
CA ALA A 274 -2.49 16.08 -15.62
C ALA A 274 -4.04 16.23 -15.66
N ALA A 275 -4.74 15.28 -16.27
CA ALA A 275 -6.21 15.28 -16.34
C ALA A 275 -6.82 15.02 -14.95
N GLU A 276 -6.29 14.04 -14.20
CA GLU A 276 -6.74 13.74 -12.84
C GLU A 276 -6.51 14.91 -11.89
N LYS A 277 -5.30 15.51 -11.92
CA LYS A 277 -4.95 16.68 -11.10
C LYS A 277 -5.92 17.84 -11.31
N ARG A 278 -6.27 18.15 -12.57
CA ARG A 278 -7.27 19.18 -12.88
C ARG A 278 -8.64 18.83 -12.31
N CYS A 279 -9.09 17.60 -12.53
CA CYS A 279 -10.38 17.12 -12.02
C CYS A 279 -10.44 17.17 -10.49
N PHE A 280 -9.42 16.66 -9.80
CA PHE A 280 -9.36 16.64 -8.35
C PHE A 280 -9.38 18.07 -7.76
N ARG A 281 -8.61 19.01 -8.33
CA ARG A 281 -8.62 20.42 -7.90
C ARG A 281 -10.00 21.05 -7.99
N LEU A 282 -10.78 20.71 -9.02
CA LEU A 282 -12.14 21.22 -9.19
C LEU A 282 -13.13 20.62 -8.19
N CYS A 283 -12.99 19.35 -7.83
CA CYS A 283 -14.02 18.65 -7.06
C CYS A 283 -13.66 18.39 -5.59
N LYS A 284 -12.40 18.54 -5.16
CA LYS A 284 -11.95 18.20 -3.79
C LYS A 284 -12.73 18.90 -2.67
N ASN A 285 -13.16 20.15 -2.90
CA ASN A 285 -13.87 20.98 -1.92
C ASN A 285 -15.39 20.95 -2.10
N ILE A 286 -15.93 20.27 -3.11
CA ILE A 286 -17.38 20.23 -3.34
C ILE A 286 -18.04 19.44 -2.21
N PRO A 287 -19.02 20.02 -1.50
CA PRO A 287 -19.70 19.32 -0.42
C PRO A 287 -20.49 18.11 -0.91
N VAL A 288 -20.73 17.14 -0.01
CA VAL A 288 -21.65 16.03 -0.26
C VAL A 288 -23.08 16.58 -0.24
N ILE A 289 -23.81 16.45 -1.35
CA ILE A 289 -25.18 16.93 -1.51
C ILE A 289 -26.11 15.72 -1.61
N GLY A 290 -27.13 15.67 -0.75
CA GLY A 290 -28.12 14.58 -0.77
C GLY A 290 -27.52 13.16 -0.61
N GLY A 291 -26.46 13.03 0.21
CA GLY A 291 -25.78 11.74 0.46
C GLY A 291 -24.90 11.26 -0.71
N LYS A 292 -24.82 12.01 -1.81
CA LYS A 292 -24.02 11.65 -2.99
C LYS A 292 -22.75 12.48 -3.06
N SER A 293 -21.60 11.83 -3.13
CA SER A 293 -20.30 12.49 -3.30
C SER A 293 -20.07 12.84 -4.77
N ILE A 294 -20.16 14.11 -5.11
CA ILE A 294 -19.83 14.61 -6.45
C ILE A 294 -18.35 14.33 -6.76
N ARG A 295 -17.46 14.47 -5.77
CA ARG A 295 -16.05 14.10 -5.90
C ARG A 295 -15.90 12.67 -6.41
N LYS A 296 -16.49 11.69 -5.73
CA LYS A 296 -16.41 10.27 -6.15
C LYS A 296 -16.93 10.06 -7.58
N ARG A 297 -18.06 10.69 -7.92
CA ARG A 297 -18.64 10.59 -9.27
C ARG A 297 -17.73 11.18 -10.35
N MET A 298 -17.03 12.28 -10.06
CA MET A 298 -16.09 12.88 -11.01
C MET A 298 -14.78 12.11 -11.11
N MET A 299 -14.31 11.55 -9.97
CA MET A 299 -13.04 10.85 -9.91
C MET A 299 -13.10 9.38 -10.33
N CYS A 300 -14.28 8.74 -10.32
CA CYS A 300 -14.41 7.30 -10.65
C CYS A 300 -13.86 6.91 -12.02
N ARG A 301 -13.82 7.85 -12.98
CA ARG A 301 -13.24 7.64 -14.32
C ARG A 301 -11.72 7.45 -14.30
N PHE A 302 -11.04 7.82 -13.19
CA PHE A 302 -9.60 7.64 -13.02
C PHE A 302 -9.26 6.34 -12.26
N GLY A 303 -10.27 5.56 -11.87
CA GLY A 303 -10.12 4.29 -11.19
C GLY A 303 -10.19 4.38 -9.66
N TRP A 304 -10.38 3.22 -9.04
CA TRP A 304 -10.41 3.04 -7.58
C TRP A 304 -9.01 2.92 -6.98
N LYS A 305 -8.06 2.49 -7.79
CA LYS A 305 -6.65 2.41 -7.44
C LYS A 305 -5.80 3.15 -8.47
N ALA A 306 -4.75 3.80 -8.01
CA ALA A 306 -3.69 4.31 -8.85
C ALA A 306 -2.70 3.16 -9.13
N ILE A 307 -2.45 2.86 -10.41
CA ILE A 307 -1.45 1.89 -10.87
C ILE A 307 -0.40 2.68 -11.64
N VAL A 308 0.77 2.86 -11.04
CA VAL A 308 1.88 3.65 -11.64
C VAL A 308 3.10 2.75 -11.78
N ILE A 309 3.65 2.68 -12.99
CA ILE A 309 4.84 1.88 -13.32
C ILE A 309 5.94 2.83 -13.76
N CYS A 310 6.98 2.90 -12.94
CA CYS A 310 8.13 3.79 -13.13
C CYS A 310 9.42 2.99 -13.29
N GLY A 311 10.43 3.62 -13.90
CA GLY A 311 11.80 3.13 -13.97
C GLY A 311 12.78 4.28 -13.83
N LYS A 312 14.07 3.97 -13.84
CA LYS A 312 15.15 4.97 -13.85
C LYS A 312 15.19 5.74 -15.15
#